data_5606a4877be0242ab2a2b34a9dcfb6b8
#
_entry.id   5606a4877be0242ab2a2b34a9dcfb6b8
#
_cell.length_a   1.000
_cell.length_b   1.000
_cell.length_c   1.000
_cell.angle_alpha   90.00
_cell.angle_beta   90.00
_cell.angle_gamma   90.00
#
_symmetry.space_group_name_H-M   'P 1'
#
loop_
_entity.id
_entity.type
_entity.pdbx_description
1 polymer ?
#
loop_
_entity_poly.entity_id
_entity_poly.type
_entity_poly.pdbx_seq_one_letter_code
_entity_poly.pdbx_strand_id
1 'polypeptide(L)'
;WAEPFLYLISKFKPAEATRSLMTGNLVNIMLDQLISDPEIDFASLIKTLFQSNPLGFALLDDQEVKDELQKLQQHYNNLKTAVLEQFQQYGIERQNIFLEPSFYSRDYGIQGRLDLLHQKENKNIFDIIELKSGKTYRPNVYGINASHYIQTLLYDLMIVSAFRTKIKSSNYILYSKEENPLRFAPPVRVQ
;
A
#
# COMPACT_ATOMS: atom_id res chain seq x y z
N TRP A 1 14.67 7.93 -11.90
CA TRP A 1 15.99 8.16 -12.53
C TRP A 1 16.39 9.64 -12.65
N ALA A 2 15.74 10.55 -11.92
CA ALA A 2 16.12 11.97 -11.96
C ALA A 2 17.56 12.20 -11.48
N GLU A 3 18.08 11.32 -10.60
CA GLU A 3 19.42 11.45 -10.02
C GLU A 3 20.11 10.08 -9.83
N PRO A 4 20.75 9.53 -10.87
CA PRO A 4 21.41 8.23 -10.82
C PRO A 4 22.51 8.15 -9.75
N PHE A 5 23.20 9.26 -9.50
CA PHE A 5 24.27 9.33 -8.50
C PHE A 5 23.74 9.21 -7.07
N LEU A 6 22.64 9.88 -6.74
CA LEU A 6 21.99 9.74 -5.43
C LEU A 6 21.44 8.33 -5.23
N TYR A 7 20.92 7.70 -6.29
CA TYR A 7 20.52 6.30 -6.24
C TYR A 7 21.67 5.39 -5.87
N LEU A 8 22.83 5.54 -6.50
CA LEU A 8 24.02 4.75 -6.19
C LEU A 8 24.49 4.98 -4.74
N ILE A 9 24.56 6.23 -4.29
CA ILE A 9 24.93 6.55 -2.90
C ILE A 9 23.95 5.93 -1.91
N SER A 10 22.65 5.95 -2.20
CA SER A 10 21.63 5.37 -1.31
C SER A 10 21.78 3.86 -1.10
N LYS A 11 22.45 3.15 -2.04
CA LYS A 11 22.75 1.71 -1.89
C LYS A 11 23.88 1.44 -0.88
N PHE A 12 24.74 2.41 -0.65
CA PHE A 12 25.86 2.30 0.30
C PHE A 12 25.57 2.95 1.65
N LYS A 13 24.62 3.88 1.70
CA LYS A 13 24.18 4.51 2.95
C LYS A 13 22.91 3.80 3.43
N PRO A 14 22.95 3.13 4.60
CA PRO A 14 21.72 2.61 5.20
C PRO A 14 20.68 3.73 5.32
N ALA A 15 19.44 3.44 4.93
CA ALA A 15 18.35 4.38 5.14
C ALA A 15 18.23 4.62 6.65
N GLU A 16 18.27 5.88 7.07
CA GLU A 16 17.98 6.22 8.47
C GLU A 16 16.55 5.79 8.78
N ALA A 17 16.39 5.06 9.88
CA ALA A 17 15.07 4.67 10.38
C ALA A 17 14.33 5.93 10.81
N THR A 18 13.51 6.48 9.93
CA THR A 18 12.67 7.64 10.25
C THR A 18 11.38 7.17 10.90
N ARG A 19 10.80 8.01 11.77
CA ARG A 19 9.48 7.77 12.36
C ARG A 19 8.40 7.54 11.28
N SER A 20 8.49 8.26 10.18
CA SER A 20 7.56 8.08 9.04
C SER A 20 7.69 6.69 8.40
N LEU A 21 8.90 6.15 8.28
CA LEU A 21 9.12 4.78 7.78
C LEU A 21 8.58 3.74 8.76
N MET A 22 8.79 3.95 10.07
CA MET A 22 8.21 3.11 11.12
C MET A 22 6.68 3.07 11.01
N THR A 23 6.02 4.25 11.00
CA THR A 23 4.56 4.33 10.84
C THR A 23 4.10 3.63 9.56
N GLY A 24 4.79 3.83 8.44
CA GLY A 24 4.47 3.17 7.16
C GLY A 24 4.49 1.64 7.28
N ASN A 25 5.52 1.08 7.89
CA ASN A 25 5.63 -0.38 8.10
C ASN A 25 4.52 -0.90 9.03
N LEU A 26 4.20 -0.18 10.10
CA LEU A 26 3.11 -0.56 11.01
C LEU A 26 1.75 -0.54 10.31
N VAL A 27 1.52 0.42 9.43
CA VAL A 27 0.28 0.53 8.65
C VAL A 27 0.17 -0.60 7.61
N ASN A 28 1.27 -1.07 7.02
CA ASN A 28 1.26 -2.26 6.16
C ASN A 28 0.84 -3.51 6.96
N ILE A 29 1.48 -3.76 8.12
CA ILE A 29 1.11 -4.89 8.99
C ILE A 29 -0.36 -4.80 9.43
N MET A 30 -0.84 -3.60 9.73
CA MET A 30 -2.24 -3.35 10.09
C MET A 30 -3.19 -3.74 8.95
N LEU A 31 -2.88 -3.40 7.70
CA LEU A 31 -3.68 -3.77 6.55
C LEU A 31 -3.71 -5.29 6.36
N ASP A 32 -2.56 -5.97 6.47
CA ASP A 32 -2.46 -7.43 6.37
C ASP A 32 -3.33 -8.13 7.43
N GLN A 33 -3.32 -7.63 8.66
CA GLN A 33 -4.16 -8.15 9.74
C GLN A 33 -5.66 -7.94 9.46
N LEU A 34 -6.05 -6.75 8.97
CA LEU A 34 -7.44 -6.45 8.62
C LEU A 34 -7.94 -7.25 7.43
N ILE A 35 -7.09 -7.60 6.47
CA ILE A 35 -7.46 -8.49 5.36
C ILE A 35 -7.69 -9.91 5.88
N SER A 36 -6.85 -10.39 6.79
CA SER A 36 -6.95 -11.72 7.39
C SER A 36 -8.16 -11.82 8.34
N ASP A 37 -8.32 -10.82 9.22
CA ASP A 37 -9.42 -10.72 10.18
C ASP A 37 -9.94 -9.28 10.24
N PRO A 38 -11.01 -8.93 9.51
CA PRO A 38 -11.55 -7.58 9.47
C PRO A 38 -12.26 -7.16 10.77
N GLU A 39 -12.58 -8.13 11.63
CA GLU A 39 -13.21 -7.85 12.92
C GLU A 39 -12.20 -7.66 14.05
N ILE A 40 -10.91 -7.84 13.78
CA ILE A 40 -9.86 -7.60 14.79
C ILE A 40 -10.04 -6.21 15.41
N ASP A 41 -10.04 -6.13 16.72
CA ASP A 41 -10.12 -4.86 17.44
C ASP A 41 -8.74 -4.17 17.51
N PHE A 42 -8.77 -2.86 17.71
CA PHE A 42 -7.54 -2.06 17.74
C PHE A 42 -6.60 -2.46 18.89
N ALA A 43 -7.11 -2.86 20.06
CA ALA A 43 -6.29 -3.23 21.21
C ALA A 43 -5.49 -4.52 20.94
N SER A 44 -6.14 -5.52 20.31
CA SER A 44 -5.49 -6.75 19.87
C SER A 44 -4.45 -6.48 18.78
N LEU A 45 -4.78 -5.62 17.81
CA LEU A 45 -3.88 -5.24 16.73
C LEU A 45 -2.64 -4.51 17.25
N ILE A 46 -2.79 -3.56 18.16
CA ILE A 46 -1.66 -2.80 18.73
C ILE A 46 -0.63 -3.72 19.37
N LYS A 47 -1.06 -4.79 20.04
CA LYS A 47 -0.14 -5.77 20.63
C LYS A 47 0.77 -6.38 19.56
N THR A 48 0.20 -6.75 18.41
CA THR A 48 0.96 -7.28 17.28
C THR A 48 1.92 -6.22 16.70
N LEU A 49 1.48 -4.95 16.59
CA LEU A 49 2.32 -3.86 16.12
C LEU A 49 3.51 -3.59 17.03
N PHE A 50 3.32 -3.58 18.35
CA PHE A 50 4.43 -3.46 19.30
C PHE A 50 5.43 -4.61 19.18
N GLN A 51 4.94 -5.84 19.03
CA GLN A 51 5.79 -7.02 18.85
C GLN A 51 6.57 -7.01 17.53
N SER A 52 6.03 -6.38 16.48
CA SER A 52 6.69 -6.29 15.18
C SER A 52 7.84 -5.28 15.15
N ASN A 53 7.82 -4.25 16.01
CA ASN A 53 8.86 -3.22 16.05
C ASN A 53 9.18 -2.76 17.48
N PRO A 54 9.63 -3.67 18.38
CA PRO A 54 9.83 -3.34 19.78
C PRO A 54 10.91 -2.27 20.00
N LEU A 55 11.99 -2.30 19.20
CA LEU A 55 13.05 -1.30 19.30
C LEU A 55 12.59 0.09 18.84
N GLY A 56 11.77 0.17 17.78
CA GLY A 56 11.21 1.44 17.32
C GLY A 56 10.36 2.11 18.40
N PHE A 57 9.53 1.35 19.10
CA PHE A 57 8.74 1.87 20.21
C PHE A 57 9.57 2.19 21.45
N ALA A 58 10.60 1.41 21.77
CA ALA A 58 11.47 1.65 22.93
C ALA A 58 12.33 2.94 22.82
N LEU A 59 12.47 3.48 21.61
CA LEU A 59 13.17 4.75 21.35
C LEU A 59 12.27 5.98 21.52
N LEU A 60 10.95 5.79 21.69
CA LEU A 60 9.99 6.87 21.86
C LEU A 60 9.78 7.17 23.35
N ASP A 61 9.59 8.43 23.67
CA ASP A 61 9.12 8.82 25.00
C ASP A 61 7.60 8.56 25.15
N ASP A 62 7.09 8.68 26.37
CA ASP A 62 5.68 8.40 26.69
C ASP A 62 4.69 9.27 25.88
N GLN A 63 5.05 10.53 25.60
CA GLN A 63 4.20 11.42 24.82
C GLN A 63 4.23 11.02 23.35
N GLU A 64 5.40 10.69 22.83
CA GLU A 64 5.58 10.24 21.45
C GLU A 64 4.86 8.92 21.17
N VAL A 65 4.86 7.98 22.14
CA VAL A 65 4.08 6.74 22.06
C VAL A 65 2.58 7.05 21.98
N LYS A 66 2.06 7.94 22.82
CA LYS A 66 0.64 8.35 22.76
C LYS A 66 0.27 8.98 21.42
N ASP A 67 1.11 9.87 20.91
CA ASP A 67 0.89 10.54 19.63
C ASP A 67 0.90 9.52 18.48
N GLU A 68 1.79 8.52 18.54
CA GLU A 68 1.87 7.47 17.52
C GLU A 68 0.65 6.54 17.57
N LEU A 69 0.21 6.15 18.77
CA LEU A 69 -1.01 5.35 18.95
C LEU A 69 -2.26 6.07 18.42
N GLN A 70 -2.36 7.38 18.64
CA GLN A 70 -3.48 8.18 18.11
C GLN A 70 -3.48 8.21 16.57
N LYS A 71 -2.31 8.35 15.95
CA LYS A 71 -2.18 8.26 14.48
C LYS A 71 -2.55 6.87 13.97
N LEU A 72 -2.04 5.82 14.61
CA LEU A 72 -2.35 4.44 14.24
C LEU A 72 -3.84 4.13 14.38
N GLN A 73 -4.53 4.69 15.41
CA GLN A 73 -5.97 4.55 15.54
C GLN A 73 -6.72 5.17 14.34
N GLN A 74 -6.28 6.34 13.85
CA GLN A 74 -6.86 6.96 12.66
C GLN A 74 -6.67 6.06 11.43
N HIS A 75 -5.45 5.54 11.22
CA HIS A 75 -5.16 4.62 10.13
C HIS A 75 -6.04 3.37 10.21
N TYR A 76 -6.17 2.79 11.40
CA TYR A 76 -7.01 1.62 11.64
C TYR A 76 -8.47 1.86 11.24
N ASN A 77 -9.08 2.96 11.69
CA ASN A 77 -10.47 3.27 11.38
C ASN A 77 -10.68 3.40 9.86
N ASN A 78 -9.80 4.12 9.17
CA ASN A 78 -9.89 4.32 7.73
C ASN A 78 -9.66 3.01 6.95
N LEU A 79 -8.67 2.21 7.34
CA LEU A 79 -8.41 0.92 6.71
C LEU A 79 -9.53 -0.08 6.96
N LYS A 80 -10.11 -0.12 8.17
CA LYS A 80 -11.24 -0.98 8.49
C LYS A 80 -12.46 -0.63 7.64
N THR A 81 -12.78 0.65 7.48
CA THR A 81 -13.82 1.12 6.56
C THR A 81 -13.53 0.70 5.12
N ALA A 82 -12.28 0.86 4.64
CA ALA A 82 -11.92 0.44 3.29
C ALA A 82 -12.13 -1.05 3.07
N VAL A 83 -11.65 -1.88 4.00
CA VAL A 83 -11.71 -3.35 3.89
C VAL A 83 -13.14 -3.88 4.01
N LEU A 84 -13.96 -3.32 4.92
CA LEU A 84 -15.33 -3.79 5.16
C LEU A 84 -16.34 -3.26 4.13
N GLU A 85 -16.18 -2.01 3.69
CA GLU A 85 -17.20 -1.32 2.88
C GLU A 85 -16.72 -1.09 1.45
N GLN A 86 -15.57 -0.43 1.27
CA GLN A 86 -15.13 -0.01 -0.07
C GLN A 86 -14.67 -1.18 -0.94
N PHE A 87 -14.01 -2.18 -0.36
CA PHE A 87 -13.62 -3.38 -1.11
C PHE A 87 -14.86 -4.07 -1.70
N GLN A 88 -15.92 -4.18 -0.93
CA GLN A 88 -17.18 -4.75 -1.41
C GLN A 88 -17.78 -3.92 -2.56
N GLN A 89 -17.76 -2.59 -2.49
CA GLN A 89 -18.29 -1.70 -3.55
C GLN A 89 -17.56 -1.89 -4.89
N TYR A 90 -16.26 -2.22 -4.85
CA TYR A 90 -15.44 -2.44 -6.05
C TYR A 90 -15.34 -3.93 -6.44
N GLY A 91 -16.03 -4.82 -5.72
CA GLY A 91 -15.97 -6.26 -5.96
C GLY A 91 -14.60 -6.87 -5.66
N ILE A 92 -13.90 -6.33 -4.66
CA ILE A 92 -12.62 -6.83 -4.17
C ILE A 92 -12.91 -7.82 -3.04
N GLU A 93 -12.68 -9.09 -3.30
CA GLU A 93 -12.93 -10.19 -2.37
C GLU A 93 -11.65 -10.53 -1.60
N ARG A 94 -11.68 -10.42 -0.26
CA ARG A 94 -10.50 -10.61 0.59
C ARG A 94 -9.81 -11.95 0.42
N GLN A 95 -10.57 -13.04 0.24
CA GLN A 95 -10.02 -14.38 0.05
C GLN A 95 -9.22 -14.54 -1.23
N ASN A 96 -9.38 -13.63 -2.19
CA ASN A 96 -8.70 -13.63 -3.48
C ASN A 96 -7.58 -12.57 -3.53
N ILE A 97 -7.16 -12.04 -2.36
CA ILE A 97 -6.06 -11.07 -2.25
C ILE A 97 -4.75 -11.80 -1.96
N PHE A 98 -3.74 -11.46 -2.73
CA PHE A 98 -2.35 -11.83 -2.48
C PHE A 98 -1.65 -10.63 -1.83
N LEU A 99 -1.06 -10.88 -0.64
CA LEU A 99 -0.31 -9.88 0.11
C LEU A 99 1.13 -9.82 -0.38
N GLU A 100 1.64 -8.63 -0.60
CA GLU A 100 3.03 -8.34 -0.98
C GLU A 100 3.61 -9.20 -2.13
N PRO A 101 2.84 -9.52 -3.20
CA PRO A 101 3.37 -10.32 -4.29
C PRO A 101 4.48 -9.57 -5.05
N SER A 102 5.56 -10.28 -5.35
CA SER A 102 6.69 -9.73 -6.10
C SER A 102 6.65 -10.18 -7.54
N PHE A 103 6.91 -9.24 -8.44
CA PHE A 103 6.95 -9.46 -9.88
C PHE A 103 8.28 -8.99 -10.48
N TYR A 104 8.63 -9.66 -11.56
CA TYR A 104 9.76 -9.28 -12.39
C TYR A 104 9.32 -9.27 -13.85
N SER A 105 9.51 -8.15 -14.51
CA SER A 105 9.33 -8.01 -15.96
C SER A 105 10.66 -8.14 -16.66
N ARG A 106 10.85 -9.24 -17.38
CA ARG A 106 12.05 -9.46 -18.19
C ARG A 106 12.14 -8.47 -19.36
N ASP A 107 10.99 -8.13 -19.93
CA ASP A 107 10.91 -7.30 -21.14
C ASP A 107 11.33 -5.86 -20.86
N TYR A 108 11.06 -5.37 -19.66
CA TYR A 108 11.38 -4.00 -19.25
C TYR A 108 12.55 -3.92 -18.23
N GLY A 109 13.06 -5.05 -17.75
CA GLY A 109 14.13 -5.07 -16.73
C GLY A 109 13.74 -4.43 -15.41
N ILE A 110 12.44 -4.46 -15.07
CA ILE A 110 11.92 -3.89 -13.83
C ILE A 110 11.41 -4.98 -12.91
N GLN A 111 11.58 -4.75 -11.61
CA GLN A 111 11.00 -5.59 -10.57
C GLN A 111 10.31 -4.73 -9.54
N GLY A 112 9.30 -5.26 -8.88
CA GLY A 112 8.57 -4.57 -7.83
C GLY A 112 7.78 -5.54 -6.97
N ARG A 113 7.44 -5.06 -5.78
CA ARG A 113 6.54 -5.71 -4.85
C ARG A 113 5.32 -4.81 -4.70
N LEU A 114 4.16 -5.37 -4.96
CA LEU A 114 2.89 -4.69 -4.75
C LEU A 114 2.49 -4.85 -3.29
N ASP A 115 1.70 -3.91 -2.76
CA ASP A 115 1.14 -4.11 -1.43
C ASP A 115 0.04 -5.18 -1.48
N LEU A 116 -0.95 -5.04 -2.38
CA LEU A 116 -2.01 -6.02 -2.57
C LEU A 116 -2.26 -6.27 -4.05
N LEU A 117 -2.54 -7.52 -4.38
CA LEU A 117 -3.05 -7.94 -5.69
C LEU A 117 -4.32 -8.78 -5.49
N HIS A 118 -5.44 -8.31 -5.97
CA HIS A 118 -6.69 -9.08 -5.99
C HIS A 118 -6.89 -9.73 -7.35
N GLN A 119 -7.22 -11.02 -7.38
CA GLN A 119 -7.58 -11.75 -8.59
C GLN A 119 -9.09 -12.01 -8.59
N LYS A 120 -9.80 -11.47 -9.58
CA LYS A 120 -11.24 -11.73 -9.74
C LYS A 120 -11.49 -13.19 -10.14
N GLU A 121 -12.74 -13.67 -9.98
CA GLU A 121 -13.15 -15.01 -10.41
C GLU A 121 -12.73 -15.32 -11.85
N ASN A 122 -12.84 -14.32 -12.75
CA ASN A 122 -12.18 -14.39 -14.05
C ASN A 122 -10.68 -14.18 -13.85
N LYS A 123 -9.91 -15.27 -13.85
CA LYS A 123 -8.46 -15.34 -13.58
C LYS A 123 -7.59 -14.39 -14.42
N ASN A 124 -8.15 -13.73 -15.43
CA ASN A 124 -7.45 -12.74 -16.26
C ASN A 124 -7.75 -11.29 -15.86
N ILE A 125 -8.48 -11.06 -14.76
CA ILE A 125 -8.81 -9.72 -14.28
C ILE A 125 -8.21 -9.55 -12.88
N PHE A 126 -7.42 -8.48 -12.72
CA PHE A 126 -6.73 -8.16 -11.48
C PHE A 126 -7.04 -6.75 -11.01
N ASP A 127 -7.05 -6.56 -9.71
CA ASP A 127 -7.04 -5.24 -9.09
C ASP A 127 -5.71 -5.06 -8.33
N ILE A 128 -5.00 -4.00 -8.65
CA ILE A 128 -3.74 -3.61 -8.00
C ILE A 128 -4.10 -2.55 -6.96
N ILE A 129 -3.75 -2.77 -5.72
CA ILE A 129 -4.02 -1.81 -4.65
C ILE A 129 -2.70 -1.45 -3.97
N GLU A 130 -2.34 -0.18 -4.02
CA GLU A 130 -1.13 0.38 -3.43
C GLU A 130 -1.48 1.16 -2.17
N LEU A 131 -0.88 0.82 -1.05
CA LEU A 131 -1.09 1.48 0.24
C LEU A 131 -0.19 2.71 0.40
N LYS A 132 -0.75 3.79 0.90
CA LYS A 132 -0.02 5.00 1.26
C LYS A 132 -0.45 5.50 2.64
N SER A 133 0.51 5.56 3.57
CA SER A 133 0.31 6.07 4.93
C SER A 133 0.50 7.58 5.06
N GLY A 134 0.95 8.25 4.00
CA GLY A 134 1.11 9.71 3.94
C GLY A 134 -0.18 10.43 3.53
N LYS A 135 -0.17 11.77 3.69
CA LYS A 135 -1.22 12.64 3.13
C LYS A 135 -1.07 12.76 1.62
N THR A 136 -2.19 12.93 0.92
CA THR A 136 -2.18 13.38 -0.47
C THR A 136 -1.66 14.81 -0.56
N TYR A 137 -0.63 15.01 -1.39
CA TYR A 137 -0.06 16.33 -1.66
C TYR A 137 -0.26 16.68 -3.15
N ARG A 138 -0.86 17.83 -3.43
CA ARG A 138 -1.19 18.30 -4.78
C ARG A 138 -1.85 17.20 -5.63
N PRO A 139 -3.03 16.70 -5.22
CA PRO A 139 -3.69 15.62 -5.92
C PRO A 139 -4.14 16.05 -7.32
N ASN A 140 -4.15 15.10 -8.25
CA ASN A 140 -4.75 15.26 -9.57
C ASN A 140 -6.31 15.26 -9.48
N VAL A 141 -6.99 15.29 -10.62
CA VAL A 141 -8.46 15.26 -10.69
C VAL A 141 -9.12 14.02 -10.07
N TYR A 142 -8.34 12.95 -9.87
CA TYR A 142 -8.78 11.70 -9.21
C TYR A 142 -8.45 11.69 -7.71
N GLY A 143 -7.96 12.79 -7.17
CA GLY A 143 -7.52 12.87 -5.78
C GLY A 143 -6.19 12.15 -5.49
N ILE A 144 -5.39 11.84 -6.49
CA ILE A 144 -4.18 11.01 -6.40
C ILE A 144 -2.94 11.85 -6.62
N ASN A 145 -1.90 11.62 -5.81
CA ASN A 145 -0.58 12.21 -6.04
C ASN A 145 0.02 11.67 -7.34
N ALA A 146 0.63 12.54 -8.15
CA ALA A 146 1.17 12.18 -9.46
C ALA A 146 2.21 11.05 -9.40
N SER A 147 3.11 11.04 -8.41
CA SER A 147 4.12 9.98 -8.25
C SER A 147 3.48 8.62 -7.90
N HIS A 148 2.45 8.61 -7.07
CA HIS A 148 1.71 7.39 -6.73
C HIS A 148 0.93 6.85 -7.94
N TYR A 149 0.36 7.76 -8.74
CA TYR A 149 -0.30 7.38 -9.98
C TYR A 149 0.66 6.72 -10.98
N ILE A 150 1.85 7.31 -11.19
CA ILE A 150 2.90 6.72 -12.03
C ILE A 150 3.32 5.33 -11.51
N GLN A 151 3.43 5.17 -10.20
CA GLN A 151 3.78 3.88 -9.58
C GLN A 151 2.75 2.79 -9.95
N THR A 152 1.46 3.08 -9.88
CA THR A 152 0.42 2.10 -10.27
C THR A 152 0.48 1.75 -11.75
N LEU A 153 0.81 2.70 -12.64
CA LEU A 153 1.00 2.43 -14.06
C LEU A 153 2.21 1.52 -14.33
N LEU A 154 3.29 1.69 -13.57
CA LEU A 154 4.47 0.80 -13.68
C LEU A 154 4.14 -0.62 -13.19
N TYR A 155 3.34 -0.75 -12.15
CA TYR A 155 2.86 -2.06 -11.69
C TYR A 155 1.96 -2.74 -12.71
N ASP A 156 1.05 -1.99 -13.32
CA ASP A 156 0.20 -2.47 -14.41
C ASP A 156 1.04 -3.02 -15.57
N LEU A 157 2.00 -2.24 -16.05
CA LEU A 157 2.94 -2.66 -17.07
C LEU A 157 3.71 -3.93 -16.70
N MET A 158 4.16 -4.02 -15.45
CA MET A 158 4.92 -5.15 -14.93
C MET A 158 4.07 -6.44 -14.88
N ILE A 159 2.82 -6.35 -14.41
CA ILE A 159 1.89 -7.48 -14.35
C ILE A 159 1.54 -7.96 -15.77
N VAL A 160 1.19 -7.05 -16.67
CA VAL A 160 0.89 -7.38 -18.07
C VAL A 160 2.06 -8.12 -18.72
N SER A 161 3.30 -7.66 -18.52
CA SER A 161 4.50 -8.32 -19.03
C SER A 161 4.73 -9.70 -18.37
N ALA A 162 4.53 -9.82 -17.06
CA ALA A 162 4.79 -11.07 -16.33
C ALA A 162 3.83 -12.19 -16.73
N PHE A 163 2.56 -11.90 -16.89
CA PHE A 163 1.55 -12.92 -17.24
C PHE A 163 1.52 -13.30 -18.73
N ARG A 164 2.09 -12.51 -19.61
CA ARG A 164 2.17 -12.75 -21.06
C ARG A 164 0.85 -13.09 -21.77
N THR A 165 -0.27 -12.92 -21.09
CA THR A 165 -1.62 -13.18 -21.59
C THR A 165 -2.40 -11.88 -21.63
N LYS A 166 -3.55 -11.86 -22.32
CA LYS A 166 -4.46 -10.71 -22.29
C LYS A 166 -5.10 -10.62 -20.92
N ILE A 167 -4.44 -9.94 -20.00
CA ILE A 167 -5.00 -9.59 -18.70
C ILE A 167 -5.62 -8.20 -18.76
N LYS A 168 -6.56 -7.95 -17.86
CA LYS A 168 -7.09 -6.61 -17.55
C LYS A 168 -6.78 -6.30 -16.11
N SER A 169 -6.35 -5.09 -15.84
CA SER A 169 -6.10 -4.60 -14.50
C SER A 169 -6.86 -3.33 -14.22
N SER A 170 -7.22 -3.16 -12.97
CA SER A 170 -7.72 -1.91 -12.40
C SER A 170 -6.77 -1.52 -11.28
N ASN A 171 -6.43 -0.23 -11.20
CA ASN A 171 -5.49 0.26 -10.23
C ASN A 171 -6.21 1.09 -9.18
N TYR A 172 -5.83 0.89 -7.92
CA TYR A 172 -6.35 1.63 -6.78
C TYR A 172 -5.20 2.10 -5.90
N ILE A 173 -5.41 3.23 -5.23
CA ILE A 173 -4.52 3.71 -4.18
C ILE A 173 -5.32 3.83 -2.89
N LEU A 174 -4.81 3.22 -1.83
CA LEU A 174 -5.41 3.19 -0.51
C LEU A 174 -4.66 4.17 0.39
N TYR A 175 -5.23 5.37 0.59
CA TYR A 175 -4.67 6.40 1.47
C TYR A 175 -5.20 6.22 2.89
N SER A 176 -4.49 5.49 3.74
CA SER A 176 -4.95 5.16 5.09
C SER A 176 -5.14 6.36 6.02
N LYS A 177 -4.62 7.53 5.66
CA LYS A 177 -4.78 8.77 6.44
C LYS A 177 -5.99 9.61 6.05
N GLU A 178 -6.69 9.24 4.98
CA GLU A 178 -7.80 10.00 4.39
C GLU A 178 -9.14 9.32 4.73
N GLU A 179 -10.20 10.12 4.91
CA GLU A 179 -11.55 9.60 5.25
C GLU A 179 -12.17 8.76 4.13
N ASN A 180 -11.86 9.08 2.86
CA ASN A 180 -12.19 8.23 1.71
C ASN A 180 -10.90 7.58 1.21
N PRO A 181 -10.48 6.47 1.84
CA PRO A 181 -9.14 5.96 1.64
C PRO A 181 -8.90 5.31 0.28
N LEU A 182 -9.84 4.56 -0.28
CA LEU A 182 -9.65 3.82 -1.53
C LEU A 182 -10.02 4.69 -2.73
N ARG A 183 -9.07 4.94 -3.63
CA ARG A 183 -9.25 5.78 -4.83
C ARG A 183 -8.90 5.01 -6.08
N PHE A 184 -9.80 5.02 -7.05
CA PHE A 184 -9.56 4.43 -8.36
C PHE A 184 -8.55 5.27 -9.13
N ALA A 185 -7.51 4.62 -9.65
CA ALA A 185 -6.47 5.19 -10.51
C ALA A 185 -6.72 4.72 -11.96
N PRO A 186 -7.42 5.50 -12.80
CA PRO A 186 -7.77 5.05 -14.14
C PRO A 186 -6.53 4.81 -15.00
N PRO A 187 -6.53 3.78 -15.86
CA PRO A 187 -5.42 3.54 -16.77
C PRO A 187 -5.28 4.71 -17.77
N VAL A 188 -4.05 5.00 -18.18
CA VAL A 188 -3.83 5.92 -19.30
C VAL A 188 -4.36 5.25 -20.57
N ARG A 189 -5.45 5.78 -21.12
CA ARG A 189 -5.87 5.39 -22.48
C ARG A 189 -4.92 6.04 -23.46
N VAL A 190 -4.02 5.24 -24.03
CA VAL A 190 -3.32 5.65 -25.25
C VAL A 190 -4.40 5.68 -26.35
N GLN A 191 -4.77 6.88 -26.79
CA GLN A 191 -5.64 7.08 -27.96
C GLN A 191 -4.84 6.79 -29.22
#